data_9adb82b3c812f64db1cfb6c6051252aa
#
_entry.id   9adb82b3c812f64db1cfb6c6051252aa
#
_cell.length_a   1.000
_cell.length_b   1.000
_cell.length_c   1.000
_cell.angle_alpha   90.00
_cell.angle_beta   90.00
_cell.angle_gamma   90.00
#
_symmetry.space_group_name_H-M   'P 1'
#
loop_
_entity.id
_entity.type
_entity.pdbx_description
1 polymer ?
#
loop_
_entity_poly.entity_id
_entity_poly.type
_entity_poly.pdbx_seq_one_letter_code
_entity_poly.pdbx_strand_id
1 'polypeptide(L)'
;YDCPQSIEWATWMGSNGKARSQVEFARFIEDNLPDVVEPASVDMLEISRTLEAKKKVAFKSGIRLSDGQNEFAYEEQIEGTASKGRLKIPETFVIGIPVLEGGPKHRITARLRYRIGPDGNLALWYDLERPHKDLEFAVAAVWERIEKELGAKILHGDPGPAVTPLGSED
;
A
#
# COMPACT_ATOMS: atom_id res chain seq x y z
N TYR A 1 1.29 15.76 23.76
CA TYR A 1 2.38 14.97 23.11
C TYR A 1 1.93 14.59 21.71
N ASP A 2 2.66 15.02 20.70
CA ASP A 2 2.41 14.66 19.32
C ASP A 2 3.15 13.36 18.99
N CYS A 3 2.45 12.42 18.35
CA CYS A 3 3.04 11.22 17.77
C CYS A 3 3.05 11.38 16.25
N PRO A 4 4.05 12.04 15.67
CA PRO A 4 4.10 12.26 14.22
C PRO A 4 4.26 10.94 13.48
N GLN A 5 3.68 10.89 12.29
CA GLN A 5 3.89 9.76 11.38
C GLN A 5 5.34 9.74 10.91
N SER A 6 5.88 8.54 10.69
CA SER A 6 7.23 8.40 10.14
C SER A 6 7.31 8.89 8.69
N ILE A 7 8.51 9.22 8.25
CA ILE A 7 8.78 9.62 6.86
C ILE A 7 8.47 8.44 5.92
N GLU A 8 8.83 7.23 6.31
CA GLU A 8 8.56 6.01 5.55
C GLU A 8 7.06 5.80 5.36
N TRP A 9 6.28 5.89 6.45
CA TRP A 9 4.82 5.79 6.38
C TRP A 9 4.22 6.85 5.46
N ALA A 10 4.62 8.11 5.61
CA ALA A 10 4.13 9.21 4.79
C ALA A 10 4.49 9.02 3.30
N THR A 11 5.70 8.51 3.01
CA THR A 11 6.17 8.21 1.65
C THR A 11 5.32 7.13 1.00
N TRP A 12 5.11 5.99 1.69
CA TRP A 12 4.34 4.88 1.17
C TRP A 12 2.84 5.23 1.06
N MET A 13 2.26 5.92 2.03
CA MET A 13 0.88 6.41 1.96
C MET A 13 0.69 7.44 0.85
N GLY A 14 1.65 8.35 0.69
CA GLY A 14 1.63 9.35 -0.36
C GLY A 14 1.65 8.78 -1.78
N SER A 15 2.14 7.55 -1.94
CA SER A 15 2.23 6.81 -3.22
C SER A 15 1.13 5.78 -3.42
N ASN A 16 0.35 5.48 -2.37
CA ASN A 16 -0.71 4.48 -2.39
C ASN A 16 -1.75 4.76 -3.48
N GLY A 17 -2.07 3.77 -4.30
CA GLY A 17 -3.04 3.87 -5.41
C GLY A 17 -2.60 4.74 -6.60
N LYS A 18 -1.39 5.31 -6.60
CA LYS A 18 -0.92 6.19 -7.68
C LYS A 18 -0.21 5.40 -8.76
N ALA A 19 -0.84 5.29 -9.93
CA ALA A 19 -0.25 4.67 -11.10
C ALA A 19 0.92 5.50 -11.65
N ARG A 20 2.02 4.81 -11.98
CA ARG A 20 3.26 5.36 -12.53
C ARG A 20 3.69 4.56 -13.75
N SER A 21 4.53 5.16 -14.59
CA SER A 21 5.27 4.40 -15.60
C SER A 21 6.16 3.34 -14.91
N GLN A 22 6.56 2.32 -15.65
CA GLN A 22 7.44 1.27 -15.13
C GLN A 22 8.76 1.85 -14.58
N VAL A 23 9.34 2.80 -15.30
CA VAL A 23 10.61 3.43 -14.89
C VAL A 23 10.45 4.20 -13.57
N GLU A 24 9.37 4.97 -13.43
CA GLU A 24 9.10 5.73 -12.20
C GLU A 24 8.76 4.81 -11.03
N PHE A 25 8.03 3.72 -11.29
CA PHE A 25 7.74 2.72 -10.26
C PHE A 25 9.00 2.00 -9.81
N ALA A 26 9.85 1.57 -10.74
CA ALA A 26 11.12 0.93 -10.42
C ALA A 26 12.05 1.85 -9.62
N ARG A 27 12.09 3.16 -9.97
CA ARG A 27 12.84 4.15 -9.19
C ARG A 27 12.28 4.30 -7.78
N PHE A 28 10.96 4.37 -7.63
CA PHE A 28 10.33 4.44 -6.32
C PHE A 28 10.68 3.23 -5.45
N ILE A 29 10.67 2.02 -6.01
CA ILE A 29 11.09 0.79 -5.28
C ILE A 29 12.58 0.86 -4.94
N GLU A 30 13.44 1.33 -5.84
CA GLU A 30 14.87 1.47 -5.61
C GLU A 30 15.18 2.46 -4.47
N ASP A 31 14.52 3.62 -4.47
CA ASP A 31 14.67 4.66 -3.44
C ASP A 31 14.23 4.18 -2.05
N ASN A 32 13.26 3.24 -2.00
CA ASN A 32 12.69 2.70 -0.77
C ASN A 32 13.02 1.20 -0.57
N LEU A 33 14.11 0.73 -1.15
CA LEU A 33 14.51 -0.68 -1.14
C LEU A 33 14.66 -1.29 0.27
N PRO A 34 15.20 -0.57 1.28
CA PRO A 34 15.33 -1.07 2.65
C PRO A 34 13.99 -1.36 3.36
N ASP A 35 12.90 -0.86 2.82
CA ASP A 35 11.56 -1.05 3.37
C ASP A 35 10.91 -2.35 2.86
N VAL A 36 11.33 -2.86 1.70
CA VAL A 36 10.76 -4.08 1.10
C VAL A 36 11.31 -5.31 1.81
N VAL A 37 10.40 -6.13 2.35
CA VAL A 37 10.73 -7.34 3.14
C VAL A 37 10.43 -8.63 2.39
N GLU A 38 9.31 -8.66 1.65
CA GLU A 38 8.88 -9.80 0.85
C GLU A 38 8.24 -9.34 -0.48
N PRO A 39 8.61 -9.94 -1.61
CA PRO A 39 9.76 -10.84 -1.79
C PRO A 39 11.07 -10.15 -1.40
N ALA A 40 12.21 -10.85 -1.51
CA ALA A 40 13.49 -10.18 -1.28
C ALA A 40 13.58 -8.88 -2.06
N SER A 41 14.09 -7.81 -1.45
CA SER A 41 14.08 -6.47 -2.01
C SER A 41 14.72 -6.39 -3.41
N VAL A 42 15.76 -7.21 -3.65
CA VAL A 42 16.41 -7.33 -4.96
C VAL A 42 15.46 -7.93 -6.01
N ASP A 43 14.68 -8.94 -5.63
CA ASP A 43 13.70 -9.57 -6.52
C ASP A 43 12.56 -8.61 -6.85
N MET A 44 12.10 -7.82 -5.87
CA MET A 44 11.06 -6.82 -6.10
C MET A 44 11.53 -5.71 -7.05
N LEU A 45 12.78 -5.29 -6.92
CA LEU A 45 13.39 -4.31 -7.82
C LEU A 45 13.51 -4.87 -9.24
N GLU A 46 13.99 -6.13 -9.38
CA GLU A 46 14.10 -6.80 -10.66
C GLU A 46 12.74 -6.97 -11.34
N ILE A 47 11.70 -7.37 -10.58
CA ILE A 47 10.31 -7.43 -11.06
C ILE A 47 9.87 -6.06 -11.58
N SER A 48 10.10 -5.00 -10.81
CA SER A 48 9.69 -3.65 -11.16
C SER A 48 10.34 -3.15 -12.46
N ARG A 49 11.61 -3.50 -12.69
CA ARG A 49 12.38 -3.12 -13.88
C ARG A 49 12.06 -3.94 -15.12
N THR A 50 11.74 -5.22 -14.95
CA THR A 50 11.65 -6.19 -16.05
C THR A 50 10.27 -6.76 -16.29
N LEU A 51 9.24 -6.24 -15.59
CA LEU A 51 7.87 -6.70 -15.76
C LEU A 51 7.41 -6.49 -17.21
N GLU A 52 7.02 -7.57 -17.86
CA GLU A 52 6.38 -7.57 -19.17
C GLU A 52 4.95 -8.07 -18.99
N ALA A 53 3.98 -7.32 -19.50
CA ALA A 53 2.59 -7.71 -19.49
C ALA A 53 2.07 -7.81 -20.93
N LYS A 54 1.33 -8.87 -21.21
CA LYS A 54 0.68 -9.11 -22.50
C LYS A 54 -0.82 -9.16 -22.32
N LYS A 55 -1.50 -8.41 -23.17
CA LYS A 55 -2.96 -8.43 -23.23
C LYS A 55 -3.39 -9.62 -24.10
N LYS A 56 -4.10 -10.58 -23.50
CA LYS A 56 -4.76 -11.66 -24.24
C LYS A 56 -6.24 -11.37 -24.30
N VAL A 57 -6.78 -11.36 -25.51
CA VAL A 57 -8.23 -11.31 -25.74
C VAL A 57 -8.68 -12.73 -26.05
N ALA A 58 -9.44 -13.35 -25.12
CA ALA A 58 -9.99 -14.66 -25.32
C ALA A 58 -11.48 -14.53 -25.68
N PHE A 59 -11.87 -15.16 -26.77
CA PHE A 59 -13.29 -15.30 -27.12
C PHE A 59 -13.94 -16.29 -26.16
N LYS A 60 -14.88 -15.81 -25.33
CA LYS A 60 -15.49 -16.64 -24.29
C LYS A 60 -16.78 -17.31 -24.72
N SER A 61 -17.65 -16.62 -25.44
CA SER A 61 -18.88 -17.19 -26.01
C SER A 61 -19.52 -16.27 -27.05
N GLY A 62 -20.25 -16.85 -27.97
CA GLY A 62 -21.19 -16.14 -28.84
C GLY A 62 -22.59 -16.61 -28.50
N ILE A 63 -23.44 -15.70 -28.07
CA ILE A 63 -24.85 -15.99 -27.83
C ILE A 63 -25.64 -15.40 -29.00
N ARG A 64 -26.48 -16.24 -29.62
CA ARG A 64 -27.44 -15.79 -30.64
C ARG A 64 -28.66 -15.24 -29.93
N LEU A 65 -28.86 -13.94 -30.00
CA LEU A 65 -30.04 -13.29 -29.45
C LEU A 65 -31.30 -13.64 -30.32
N SER A 66 -32.45 -13.56 -29.69
CA SER A 66 -33.74 -13.87 -30.33
C SER A 66 -34.10 -12.93 -31.48
N ASP A 67 -33.43 -11.78 -31.59
CA ASP A 67 -33.56 -10.79 -32.67
C ASP A 67 -32.63 -11.04 -33.86
N GLY A 68 -31.84 -12.13 -33.82
CA GLY A 68 -30.92 -12.51 -34.88
C GLY A 68 -29.53 -11.83 -34.79
N GLN A 69 -29.30 -10.98 -33.81
CA GLN A 69 -27.96 -10.41 -33.54
C GLN A 69 -27.10 -11.40 -32.77
N ASN A 70 -25.81 -11.40 -33.06
CA ASN A 70 -24.84 -12.18 -32.31
C ASN A 70 -24.13 -11.26 -31.29
N GLU A 71 -24.31 -11.56 -30.00
CA GLU A 71 -23.53 -10.94 -28.95
C GLU A 71 -22.27 -11.77 -28.70
N PHE A 72 -21.12 -11.12 -28.76
CA PHE A 72 -19.81 -11.73 -28.52
C PHE A 72 -19.29 -11.24 -27.19
N ALA A 73 -19.12 -12.16 -26.23
CA ALA A 73 -18.46 -11.86 -24.96
C ALA A 73 -16.96 -12.14 -25.08
N TYR A 74 -16.17 -11.10 -24.89
CA TYR A 74 -14.72 -11.19 -24.82
C TYR A 74 -14.25 -11.04 -23.37
N GLU A 75 -13.33 -11.88 -22.96
CA GLU A 75 -12.64 -11.71 -21.70
C GLU A 75 -11.22 -11.18 -21.98
N GLU A 76 -10.92 -10.05 -21.40
CA GLU A 76 -9.61 -9.43 -21.46
C GLU A 76 -8.78 -9.91 -20.27
N GLN A 77 -7.75 -10.72 -20.52
CA GLN A 77 -6.83 -11.18 -19.49
C GLN A 77 -5.48 -10.51 -19.70
N ILE A 78 -4.94 -9.95 -18.62
CA ILE A 78 -3.59 -9.40 -18.60
C ILE A 78 -2.70 -10.39 -17.87
N GLU A 79 -1.77 -11.00 -18.61
CA GLU A 79 -0.74 -11.87 -18.03
C GLU A 79 0.57 -11.09 -17.93
N GLY A 80 1.22 -11.17 -16.78
CA GLY A 80 2.49 -10.52 -16.54
C GLY A 80 3.59 -11.51 -16.15
N THR A 81 4.78 -11.26 -16.65
CA THR A 81 6.01 -11.97 -16.29
C THR A 81 7.14 -10.98 -16.05
N ALA A 82 8.16 -11.38 -15.31
CA ALA A 82 9.35 -10.58 -15.07
C ALA A 82 10.62 -11.41 -15.28
N SER A 83 11.73 -10.74 -15.55
CA SER A 83 13.05 -11.37 -15.78
C SER A 83 13.00 -12.52 -16.80
N LYS A 84 12.36 -12.27 -17.96
CA LYS A 84 12.14 -13.25 -19.03
C LYS A 84 11.44 -14.54 -18.55
N GLY A 85 10.48 -14.40 -17.63
CA GLY A 85 9.69 -15.49 -17.07
C GLY A 85 10.36 -16.26 -15.92
N ARG A 86 11.55 -15.85 -15.47
CA ARG A 86 12.24 -16.48 -14.33
C ARG A 86 11.67 -16.11 -12.98
N LEU A 87 11.09 -14.90 -12.85
CA LEU A 87 10.46 -14.43 -11.62
C LEU A 87 8.95 -14.41 -11.81
N LYS A 88 8.22 -14.96 -10.82
CA LYS A 88 6.77 -14.81 -10.73
C LYS A 88 6.46 -13.43 -10.19
N ILE A 89 5.50 -12.75 -10.82
CA ILE A 89 4.98 -11.49 -10.30
C ILE A 89 4.13 -11.82 -9.08
N PRO A 90 4.48 -11.32 -7.89
CA PRO A 90 3.68 -11.54 -6.69
C PRO A 90 2.38 -10.73 -6.77
N GLU A 91 1.29 -11.30 -6.27
CA GLU A 91 0.04 -10.55 -6.07
C GLU A 91 0.21 -9.46 -5.03
N THR A 92 0.99 -9.78 -4.00
CA THR A 92 1.28 -8.91 -2.87
C THR A 92 2.76 -8.90 -2.56
N PHE A 93 3.22 -7.80 -1.99
CA PHE A 93 4.53 -7.68 -1.37
C PHE A 93 4.38 -7.08 0.02
N VAL A 94 5.40 -7.22 0.87
CA VAL A 94 5.37 -6.74 2.25
C VAL A 94 6.44 -5.68 2.44
N ILE A 95 6.05 -4.57 3.04
CA ILE A 95 6.97 -3.55 3.53
C ILE A 95 7.09 -3.62 5.05
N GLY A 96 8.27 -3.34 5.58
CA GLY A 96 8.57 -3.32 7.01
C GLY A 96 9.02 -1.93 7.44
N ILE A 97 8.08 -1.09 7.85
CA ILE A 97 8.33 0.32 8.17
C ILE A 97 7.74 0.71 9.53
N PRO A 98 8.30 1.71 10.22
CA PRO A 98 7.61 2.32 11.34
C PRO A 98 6.41 3.12 10.83
N VAL A 99 5.30 3.09 11.54
CA VAL A 99 4.11 3.91 11.26
C VAL A 99 4.25 5.28 11.92
N LEU A 100 4.71 5.30 13.16
CA LEU A 100 4.99 6.50 13.94
C LEU A 100 6.50 6.70 14.07
N GLU A 101 6.92 7.95 14.13
CA GLU A 101 8.34 8.32 14.29
C GLU A 101 8.92 7.69 15.56
N GLY A 102 10.07 7.02 15.42
CA GLY A 102 10.72 6.31 16.54
C GLY A 102 9.97 5.07 17.01
N GLY A 103 8.88 4.69 16.36
CA GLY A 103 8.12 3.48 16.66
C GLY A 103 8.76 2.20 16.10
N PRO A 104 8.20 1.04 16.46
CA PRO A 104 8.64 -0.24 15.90
C PRO A 104 8.25 -0.35 14.42
N LYS A 105 8.98 -1.18 13.68
CA LYS A 105 8.61 -1.54 12.30
C LYS A 105 7.41 -2.47 12.30
N HIS A 106 6.44 -2.16 11.47
CA HIS A 106 5.25 -2.98 11.20
C HIS A 106 5.37 -3.61 9.82
N ARG A 107 4.89 -4.84 9.69
CA ARG A 107 4.80 -5.54 8.41
C ARG A 107 3.47 -5.18 7.76
N ILE A 108 3.52 -4.45 6.67
CA ILE A 108 2.35 -3.93 5.98
C ILE A 108 2.29 -4.57 4.60
N THR A 109 1.15 -5.16 4.27
CA THR A 109 0.93 -5.80 2.99
C THR A 109 0.50 -4.79 1.95
N ALA A 110 1.14 -4.83 0.79
CA ALA A 110 0.81 -4.04 -0.37
C ALA A 110 0.47 -4.96 -1.55
N ARG A 111 -0.64 -4.70 -2.23
CA ARG A 111 -1.08 -5.44 -3.41
C ARG A 111 -0.49 -4.78 -4.65
N LEU A 112 0.35 -5.51 -5.38
CA LEU A 112 0.92 -5.04 -6.64
C LEU A 112 -0.16 -5.01 -7.73
N ARG A 113 -0.27 -3.89 -8.43
CA ARG A 113 -1.20 -3.66 -9.52
C ARG A 113 -0.46 -3.22 -10.76
N TYR A 114 -0.94 -3.64 -11.90
CA TYR A 114 -0.45 -3.18 -13.20
C TYR A 114 -1.55 -3.21 -14.25
N ARG A 115 -1.42 -2.35 -15.24
CA ARG A 115 -2.30 -2.32 -16.41
C ARG A 115 -1.54 -1.89 -17.65
N ILE A 116 -2.03 -2.32 -18.81
CA ILE A 116 -1.55 -1.82 -20.10
C ILE A 116 -2.49 -0.69 -20.54
N GLY A 117 -1.93 0.49 -20.76
CA GLY A 117 -2.67 1.64 -21.28
C GLY A 117 -3.10 1.46 -22.74
N PRO A 118 -3.97 2.35 -23.27
CA PRO A 118 -4.38 2.31 -24.68
C PRO A 118 -3.22 2.47 -25.66
N ASP A 119 -2.16 3.13 -25.24
CA ASP A 119 -0.90 3.37 -25.95
C ASP A 119 0.08 2.19 -25.88
N GLY A 120 -0.32 1.09 -25.23
CA GLY A 120 0.52 -0.08 -25.00
C GLY A 120 1.53 0.06 -23.87
N ASN A 121 1.57 1.22 -23.19
CA ASN A 121 2.47 1.46 -22.08
C ASN A 121 1.99 0.78 -20.79
N LEU A 122 2.93 0.23 -20.04
CA LEU A 122 2.69 -0.41 -18.76
C LEU A 122 2.67 0.64 -17.64
N ALA A 123 1.59 0.65 -16.87
CA ALA A 123 1.47 1.41 -15.65
C ALA A 123 1.43 0.47 -14.45
N LEU A 124 2.19 0.80 -13.40
CA LEU A 124 2.27 0.05 -12.14
C LEU A 124 1.90 0.92 -10.96
N TRP A 125 1.28 0.32 -9.96
CA TRP A 125 1.03 0.92 -8.65
C TRP A 125 0.85 -0.18 -7.60
N TYR A 126 0.64 0.22 -6.38
CA TYR A 126 0.25 -0.69 -5.31
C TYR A 126 -0.90 -0.10 -4.50
N ASP A 127 -1.64 -0.99 -3.86
CA ASP A 127 -2.67 -0.66 -2.88
C ASP A 127 -2.26 -1.27 -1.53
N LEU A 128 -2.06 -0.45 -0.51
CA LEU A 128 -1.83 -0.93 0.86
C LEU A 128 -3.10 -1.58 1.40
N GLU A 129 -2.96 -2.75 2.00
CA GLU A 129 -4.09 -3.46 2.58
C GLU A 129 -4.43 -2.90 3.96
N ARG A 130 -5.59 -2.24 4.08
CA ARG A 130 -6.14 -1.71 5.34
C ARG A 130 -5.16 -0.85 6.16
N PRO A 131 -4.50 0.15 5.56
CA PRO A 131 -3.48 0.95 6.25
C PRO A 131 -3.99 1.66 7.50
N HIS A 132 -5.31 1.95 7.59
CA HIS A 132 -5.93 2.51 8.79
C HIS A 132 -5.81 1.57 9.99
N LYS A 133 -5.80 0.24 9.79
CA LYS A 133 -5.62 -0.73 10.87
C LYS A 133 -4.18 -0.73 11.38
N ASP A 134 -3.20 -0.62 10.50
CA ASP A 134 -1.81 -0.50 10.91
C ASP A 134 -1.56 0.75 11.75
N LEU A 135 -2.20 1.86 11.38
CA LEU A 135 -2.16 3.10 12.15
C LEU A 135 -2.84 2.93 13.53
N GLU A 136 -4.04 2.32 13.58
CA GLU A 136 -4.74 2.03 14.83
C GLU A 136 -3.87 1.17 15.76
N PHE A 137 -3.24 0.11 15.25
CA PHE A 137 -2.35 -0.75 16.03
C PHE A 137 -1.11 0.00 16.54
N ALA A 138 -0.49 0.82 15.71
CA ALA A 138 0.67 1.60 16.10
C ALA A 138 0.34 2.59 17.22
N VAL A 139 -0.80 3.27 17.12
CA VAL A 139 -1.29 4.19 18.16
C VAL A 139 -1.62 3.45 19.45
N ALA A 140 -2.34 2.32 19.38
CA ALA A 140 -2.68 1.51 20.55
C ALA A 140 -1.42 1.02 21.29
N ALA A 141 -0.39 0.58 20.56
CA ALA A 141 0.88 0.16 21.16
C ALA A 141 1.60 1.28 21.91
N VAL A 142 1.53 2.52 21.38
CA VAL A 142 2.09 3.70 22.08
C VAL A 142 1.30 4.00 23.35
N TRP A 143 -0.03 3.93 23.31
CA TRP A 143 -0.87 4.16 24.48
C TRP A 143 -0.62 3.15 25.60
N GLU A 144 -0.59 1.85 25.26
CA GLU A 144 -0.25 0.80 26.23
C GLU A 144 1.11 1.03 26.89
N ARG A 145 2.09 1.47 26.11
CA ARG A 145 3.42 1.79 26.63
C ARG A 145 3.38 2.96 27.59
N ILE A 146 2.69 4.06 27.24
CA ILE A 146 2.57 5.24 28.08
C ILE A 146 1.82 4.90 29.38
N GLU A 147 0.70 4.17 29.31
CA GLU A 147 -0.06 3.71 30.48
C GLU A 147 0.82 2.88 31.43
N LYS A 148 1.61 1.98 30.88
CA LYS A 148 2.53 1.15 31.65
C LYS A 148 3.64 1.96 32.32
N GLU A 149 4.23 2.92 31.61
CA GLU A 149 5.31 3.76 32.12
C GLU A 149 4.82 4.76 33.16
N LEU A 150 3.63 5.31 33.01
CA LEU A 150 3.05 6.29 33.94
C LEU A 150 2.26 5.65 35.08
N GLY A 151 1.87 4.38 34.96
CA GLY A 151 0.97 3.71 35.92
C GLY A 151 -0.45 4.31 35.96
N ALA A 152 -0.86 5.01 34.89
CA ALA A 152 -2.14 5.70 34.80
C ALA A 152 -2.81 5.41 33.46
N LYS A 153 -4.14 5.32 33.44
CA LYS A 153 -4.92 5.14 32.21
C LYS A 153 -4.96 6.42 31.37
N ILE A 154 -4.79 6.29 30.06
CA ILE A 154 -5.02 7.37 29.10
C ILE A 154 -6.54 7.54 28.90
N LEU A 155 -7.04 8.73 29.13
CA LEU A 155 -8.44 9.06 28.84
C LEU A 155 -8.55 9.52 27.37
N HIS A 156 -9.53 8.95 26.68
CA HIS A 156 -9.87 9.35 25.33
C HIS A 156 -10.93 10.42 25.36
N GLY A 157 -10.69 11.56 24.75
CA GLY A 157 -11.64 12.65 24.66
C GLY A 157 -10.97 13.97 24.30
N ASP A 158 -11.78 14.96 23.99
CA ASP A 158 -11.31 16.33 23.85
C ASP A 158 -11.10 16.90 25.27
N PRO A 159 -9.89 17.33 25.66
CA PRO A 159 -9.71 18.05 26.90
C PRO A 159 -10.49 19.36 26.78
N GLY A 160 -11.66 19.45 27.37
CA GLY A 160 -12.43 20.68 27.38
C GLY A 160 -11.59 21.90 27.77
N PRO A 161 -12.08 23.13 27.63
CA PRO A 161 -11.32 24.33 27.95
C PRO A 161 -10.75 24.22 29.35
N ALA A 162 -9.45 24.50 29.48
CA ALA A 162 -8.77 24.46 30.78
C ALA A 162 -9.55 25.29 31.81
N VAL A 163 -10.05 24.65 32.87
CA VAL A 163 -10.69 25.34 33.97
C VAL A 163 -9.59 26.12 34.67
N THR A 164 -9.62 27.44 34.53
CA THR A 164 -8.73 28.32 35.29
C THR A 164 -9.07 28.11 36.79
N PRO A 165 -8.12 27.73 37.65
CA PRO A 165 -8.41 27.59 39.07
C PRO A 165 -8.84 28.94 39.56
N LEU A 166 -10.03 28.98 40.19
CA LEU A 166 -10.53 30.15 40.92
C LEU A 166 -9.45 30.52 41.92
N GLY A 167 -8.90 31.75 41.77
CA GLY A 167 -7.93 32.28 42.69
C GLY A 167 -8.47 32.19 44.09
N SER A 168 -7.68 31.69 45.03
CA SER A 168 -7.90 31.84 46.45
C SER A 168 -7.84 33.34 46.74
N GLU A 169 -8.98 33.94 47.01
CA GLU A 169 -9.06 35.25 47.64
C GLU A 169 -8.55 35.08 49.07
N ASP A 170 -7.43 35.72 49.37
CA ASP A 170 -6.99 36.03 50.74
C ASP A 170 -7.71 37.29 51.25
#